data_a87d0feb46a2a9d6e2f0284282ec8915
#
_entry.id   a87d0feb46a2a9d6e2f0284282ec8915
#
_cell.length_a   1.000
_cell.length_b   1.000
_cell.length_c   1.000
_cell.angle_alpha   90.00
_cell.angle_beta   90.00
_cell.angle_gamma   90.00
#
_symmetry.space_group_name_H-M   'P 1'
#
loop_
_entity.id
_entity.type
_entity.pdbx_description
1 polymer ?
#
loop_
_entity_poly.entity_id
_entity_poly.type
_entity_poly.pdbx_seq_one_letter_code
_entity_poly.pdbx_strand_id
1 'polypeptide(L)'
;MLDGLVAGALADAARRRETRPLAQVERAALERPRALDARAALQRDASIKVIAEVKRASPSRGALAEIRDPAALARQYAQGGASAISVLTEERRFGGSLADLEAVRAAVGVPVLRKDFIAEPYQVLEARAAGADLVLLIVAALDDVLLRSLHALILELG
;
A
#
# COMPACT_ATOMS: atom_id res chain seq x y z
N MET A 1 -9.93 9.79 16.22
CA MET A 1 -8.55 9.67 15.69
C MET A 1 -8.53 9.02 14.31
N LEU A 2 -9.22 7.89 14.09
CA LEU A 2 -9.28 7.21 12.79
C LEU A 2 -9.88 8.11 11.71
N ASP A 3 -11.03 8.77 11.98
CA ASP A 3 -11.70 9.67 11.03
C ASP A 3 -10.80 10.80 10.51
N GLY A 4 -9.94 11.35 11.38
CA GLY A 4 -8.98 12.38 10.98
C GLY A 4 -7.87 11.85 10.07
N LEU A 5 -7.46 10.58 10.23
CA LEU A 5 -6.50 9.93 9.34
C LEU A 5 -7.12 9.65 7.96
N VAL A 6 -8.35 9.16 7.94
CA VAL A 6 -9.12 8.95 6.70
C VAL A 6 -9.33 10.27 5.97
N ALA A 7 -9.79 11.31 6.66
CA ALA A 7 -9.99 12.64 6.07
C ALA A 7 -8.67 13.21 5.49
N GLY A 8 -7.55 13.02 6.20
CA GLY A 8 -6.23 13.38 5.72
C GLY A 8 -5.84 12.65 4.43
N ALA A 9 -6.02 11.33 4.40
CA ALA A 9 -5.71 10.50 3.23
C ALA A 9 -6.57 10.86 2.01
N LEU A 10 -7.86 11.16 2.21
CA LEU A 10 -8.76 11.63 1.16
C LEU A 10 -8.35 13.01 0.61
N ALA A 11 -7.97 13.95 1.49
CA ALA A 11 -7.48 15.26 1.07
C ALA A 11 -6.17 15.16 0.27
N ASP A 12 -5.28 14.24 0.64
CA ASP A 12 -4.04 14.00 -0.10
C ASP A 12 -4.31 13.32 -1.44
N ALA A 13 -5.25 12.38 -1.51
CA ALA A 13 -5.70 11.78 -2.75
C ALA A 13 -6.34 12.80 -3.69
N ALA A 14 -7.19 13.71 -3.18
CA ALA A 14 -7.78 14.80 -3.95
C ALA A 14 -6.70 15.71 -4.56
N ARG A 15 -5.69 16.10 -3.79
CA ARG A 15 -4.56 16.90 -4.26
C ARG A 15 -3.76 16.18 -5.36
N ARG A 16 -3.49 14.88 -5.21
CA ARG A 16 -2.81 14.09 -6.24
C ARG A 16 -3.63 13.94 -7.51
N ARG A 17 -4.98 13.88 -7.39
CA ARG A 17 -5.89 13.82 -8.53
C ARG A 17 -5.84 15.08 -9.42
N GLU A 18 -5.49 16.25 -8.87
CA GLU A 18 -5.29 17.48 -9.65
C GLU A 18 -4.14 17.36 -10.65
N THR A 19 -3.06 16.67 -10.27
CA THR A 19 -1.87 16.49 -11.12
C THR A 19 -1.88 15.15 -11.90
N ARG A 20 -2.62 14.18 -11.41
CA ARG A 20 -2.75 12.85 -12.03
C ARG A 20 -4.22 12.44 -12.09
N PRO A 21 -4.96 12.86 -13.15
CA PRO A 21 -6.39 12.61 -13.29
C PRO A 21 -6.76 11.12 -13.26
N LEU A 22 -8.00 10.81 -12.85
CA LEU A 22 -8.50 9.44 -12.69
C LEU A 22 -8.21 8.57 -13.92
N ALA A 23 -8.53 9.04 -15.13
CA ALA A 23 -8.33 8.29 -16.37
C ALA A 23 -6.85 7.92 -16.61
N GLN A 24 -5.91 8.75 -16.16
CA GLN A 24 -4.48 8.47 -16.27
C GLN A 24 -4.06 7.38 -15.27
N VAL A 25 -4.56 7.45 -14.04
CA VAL A 25 -4.26 6.47 -12.98
C VAL A 25 -4.88 5.12 -13.33
N GLU A 26 -6.12 5.11 -13.81
CA GLU A 26 -6.83 3.91 -14.25
C GLU A 26 -6.07 3.19 -15.38
N ARG A 27 -5.69 3.92 -16.43
CA ARG A 27 -4.87 3.38 -17.50
C ARG A 27 -3.57 2.79 -16.97
N ALA A 28 -2.85 3.52 -16.13
CA ALA A 28 -1.60 3.04 -15.54
C ALA A 28 -1.79 1.79 -14.66
N ALA A 29 -2.92 1.68 -13.96
CA ALA A 29 -3.27 0.49 -13.18
C ALA A 29 -3.52 -0.73 -14.08
N LEU A 30 -4.25 -0.54 -15.18
CA LEU A 30 -4.58 -1.60 -16.14
C LEU A 30 -3.37 -2.06 -16.98
N GLU A 31 -2.41 -1.18 -17.23
CA GLU A 31 -1.16 -1.50 -17.95
C GLU A 31 -0.14 -2.26 -17.08
N ARG A 32 -0.37 -2.37 -15.76
CA ARG A 32 0.54 -3.13 -14.87
C ARG A 32 0.50 -4.63 -15.17
N PRO A 33 1.64 -5.31 -15.13
CA PRO A 33 1.67 -6.77 -15.10
C PRO A 33 0.79 -7.30 -13.97
N ARG A 34 0.27 -8.52 -14.11
CA ARG A 34 -0.54 -9.15 -13.07
C ARG A 34 0.14 -9.05 -11.69
N ALA A 35 -0.66 -8.78 -10.64
CA ALA A 35 -0.17 -8.76 -9.27
C ALA A 35 0.43 -10.13 -8.88
N LEU A 36 1.42 -10.09 -8.00
CA LEU A 36 1.97 -11.32 -7.42
C LEU A 36 0.91 -11.98 -6.52
N ASP A 37 0.86 -13.31 -6.55
CA ASP A 37 -0.08 -14.08 -5.72
C ASP A 37 0.31 -13.99 -4.24
N ALA A 38 -0.19 -12.95 -3.59
CA ALA A 38 0.04 -12.72 -2.17
C ALA A 38 -0.63 -13.78 -1.29
N ARG A 39 -1.73 -14.38 -1.76
CA ARG A 39 -2.39 -15.46 -1.03
C ARG A 39 -1.49 -16.69 -0.97
N ALA A 40 -0.90 -17.10 -2.10
CA ALA A 40 0.06 -18.19 -2.12
C ALA A 40 1.30 -17.88 -1.28
N ALA A 41 1.85 -16.65 -1.36
CA ALA A 41 3.02 -16.24 -0.58
C ALA A 41 2.78 -16.28 0.94
N LEU A 42 1.55 -16.01 1.39
CA LEU A 42 1.15 -15.96 2.80
C LEU A 42 0.43 -17.23 3.26
N GLN A 43 0.25 -18.22 2.38
CA GLN A 43 -0.43 -19.47 2.72
C GLN A 43 0.35 -20.21 3.80
N ARG A 44 -0.39 -20.71 4.80
CA ARG A 44 0.19 -21.46 5.90
C ARG A 44 0.80 -22.77 5.40
N ASP A 45 2.07 -22.95 5.72
CA ASP A 45 2.80 -24.22 5.61
C ASP A 45 3.53 -24.53 6.93
N ALA A 46 4.62 -25.28 6.90
CA ALA A 46 5.43 -25.55 8.08
C ALA A 46 6.27 -24.35 8.57
N SER A 47 6.31 -23.25 7.82
CA SER A 47 7.09 -22.05 8.13
C SER A 47 6.22 -20.88 8.60
N ILE A 48 6.80 -19.99 9.42
CA ILE A 48 6.18 -18.72 9.79
C ILE A 48 6.25 -17.78 8.59
N LYS A 49 5.12 -17.19 8.22
CA LYS A 49 5.05 -16.15 7.19
C LYS A 49 5.19 -14.79 7.83
N VAL A 50 6.08 -13.97 7.29
CA VAL A 50 6.41 -12.64 7.83
C VAL A 50 6.06 -11.57 6.81
N ILE A 51 5.26 -10.59 7.22
CA ILE A 51 5.08 -9.34 6.50
C ILE A 51 5.99 -8.31 7.18
N ALA A 52 7.08 -7.94 6.54
CA ALA A 52 7.99 -6.92 7.06
C ALA A 52 7.51 -5.52 6.65
N GLU A 53 7.64 -4.53 7.55
CA GLU A 53 7.07 -3.21 7.33
C GLU A 53 8.12 -2.10 7.21
N VAL A 54 8.03 -1.31 6.15
CA VAL A 54 8.78 -0.07 5.95
C VAL A 54 7.98 1.08 6.52
N LYS A 55 8.43 1.63 7.67
CA LYS A 55 7.73 2.68 8.43
C LYS A 55 8.70 3.62 9.11
N ARG A 56 8.65 4.93 8.79
CA ARG A 56 9.52 5.96 9.37
C ARG A 56 9.02 6.51 10.70
N ALA A 57 7.71 6.66 10.83
CA ALA A 57 7.09 7.26 12.00
C ALA A 57 5.75 6.61 12.34
N SER A 58 5.24 6.87 13.54
CA SER A 58 3.88 6.50 13.92
C SER A 58 3.27 7.55 14.87
N PRO A 59 1.92 7.72 14.89
CA PRO A 59 1.26 8.67 15.77
C PRO A 59 1.56 8.45 17.26
N SER A 60 1.78 7.19 17.67
CA SER A 60 1.99 6.83 19.07
C SER A 60 3.43 6.95 19.56
N ARG A 61 4.42 6.89 18.64
CA ARG A 61 5.85 6.85 18.97
C ARG A 61 6.68 7.94 18.29
N GLY A 62 6.07 8.77 17.42
CA GLY A 62 6.79 9.76 16.63
C GLY A 62 7.74 9.09 15.62
N ALA A 63 8.92 9.67 15.43
CA ALA A 63 9.96 9.11 14.57
C ALA A 63 10.47 7.77 15.12
N LEU A 64 10.52 6.74 14.26
CA LEU A 64 10.94 5.38 14.60
C LEU A 64 12.32 5.05 14.03
N ALA A 65 12.55 5.40 12.77
CA ALA A 65 13.79 5.11 12.05
C ALA A 65 14.04 6.12 10.94
N GLU A 66 15.30 6.46 10.73
CA GLU A 66 15.73 7.18 9.54
C GLU A 66 15.89 6.18 8.38
N ILE A 67 14.89 6.09 7.51
CA ILE A 67 14.93 5.22 6.33
C ILE A 67 15.22 6.10 5.10
N ARG A 68 16.49 6.18 4.73
CA ARG A 68 16.95 6.95 3.56
C ARG A 68 16.67 6.23 2.25
N ASP A 69 16.81 4.90 2.25
CA ASP A 69 16.57 4.05 1.08
C ASP A 69 15.60 2.91 1.45
N PRO A 70 14.28 3.09 1.20
CA PRO A 70 13.28 2.07 1.49
C PRO A 70 13.45 0.81 0.61
N ALA A 71 14.00 0.96 -0.60
CA ALA A 71 14.26 -0.16 -1.49
C ALA A 71 15.40 -1.06 -0.95
N ALA A 72 16.48 -0.46 -0.43
CA ALA A 72 17.57 -1.23 0.20
C ALA A 72 17.06 -1.98 1.45
N LEU A 73 16.26 -1.33 2.29
CA LEU A 73 15.67 -1.98 3.47
C LEU A 73 14.74 -3.13 3.07
N ALA A 74 13.90 -2.93 2.06
CA ALA A 74 13.00 -3.98 1.57
C ALA A 74 13.75 -5.17 0.98
N ARG A 75 14.87 -4.94 0.27
CA ARG A 75 15.77 -6.04 -0.20
C ARG A 75 16.32 -6.85 0.98
N GLN A 76 16.76 -6.19 2.05
CA GLN A 76 17.24 -6.89 3.25
C GLN A 76 16.15 -7.73 3.89
N TYR A 77 14.93 -7.20 3.99
CA TYR A 77 13.78 -7.95 4.50
C TYR A 77 13.45 -9.18 3.63
N ALA A 78 13.42 -9.02 2.31
CA ALA A 78 13.17 -10.13 1.39
C ALA A 78 14.28 -11.19 1.47
N GLN A 79 15.55 -10.79 1.53
CA GLN A 79 16.70 -11.70 1.73
C GLN A 79 16.63 -12.41 3.09
N GLY A 80 16.11 -11.76 4.12
CA GLY A 80 15.85 -12.31 5.44
C GLY A 80 14.64 -13.26 5.52
N GLY A 81 13.94 -13.50 4.38
CA GLY A 81 12.82 -14.44 4.31
C GLY A 81 11.44 -13.82 4.52
N ALA A 82 11.29 -12.49 4.42
CA ALA A 82 9.98 -11.87 4.43
C ALA A 82 9.13 -12.39 3.27
N SER A 83 7.90 -12.82 3.57
CA SER A 83 6.94 -13.36 2.60
C SER A 83 6.21 -12.24 1.84
N ALA A 84 6.12 -11.05 2.42
CA ALA A 84 5.60 -9.84 1.81
C ALA A 84 6.20 -8.60 2.48
N ILE A 85 6.16 -7.46 1.80
CA ILE A 85 6.61 -6.17 2.33
C ILE A 85 5.41 -5.22 2.45
N SER A 86 5.19 -4.67 3.64
CA SER A 86 4.22 -3.59 3.88
C SER A 86 4.93 -2.24 3.78
N VAL A 87 4.38 -1.30 2.99
CA VAL A 87 4.94 0.04 2.82
C VAL A 87 3.92 1.07 3.25
N LEU A 88 4.23 1.84 4.29
CA LEU A 88 3.44 3.00 4.69
C LEU A 88 3.52 4.06 3.57
N THR A 89 2.35 4.49 3.08
CA THR A 89 2.25 5.57 2.07
C THR A 89 1.55 6.82 2.60
N GLU A 90 1.02 6.77 3.81
CA GLU A 90 0.45 7.94 4.49
C GLU A 90 1.57 8.92 4.86
N GLU A 91 1.45 10.17 4.36
CA GLU A 91 2.52 11.18 4.44
C GLU A 91 2.55 11.89 5.80
N ARG A 92 1.37 12.29 6.32
CA ARG A 92 1.24 13.27 7.41
C ARG A 92 1.69 12.75 8.77
N ARG A 93 1.44 11.49 9.05
CA ARG A 93 1.67 10.87 10.36
C ARG A 93 2.71 9.76 10.34
N PHE A 94 2.90 9.13 9.20
CA PHE A 94 3.83 8.01 9.06
C PHE A 94 5.06 8.34 8.22
N GLY A 95 5.09 9.50 7.55
CA GLY A 95 6.22 9.95 6.73
C GLY A 95 6.47 9.04 5.52
N GLY A 96 5.41 8.37 5.03
CA GLY A 96 5.46 7.50 3.87
C GLY A 96 5.20 8.23 2.56
N SER A 97 5.30 7.52 1.44
CA SER A 97 4.96 8.06 0.12
C SER A 97 4.67 6.95 -0.89
N LEU A 98 3.95 7.30 -1.97
CA LEU A 98 3.80 6.40 -3.12
C LEU A 98 5.14 6.14 -3.83
N ALA A 99 6.05 7.09 -3.82
CA ALA A 99 7.40 6.90 -4.36
C ALA A 99 8.18 5.81 -3.61
N ASP A 100 8.00 5.71 -2.28
CA ASP A 100 8.57 4.60 -1.50
C ASP A 100 7.99 3.25 -1.93
N LEU A 101 6.68 3.19 -2.17
CA LEU A 101 6.01 1.97 -2.63
C LEU A 101 6.55 1.53 -4.00
N GLU A 102 6.67 2.46 -4.94
CA GLU A 102 7.22 2.21 -6.28
C GLU A 102 8.68 1.74 -6.22
N ALA A 103 9.50 2.39 -5.40
CA ALA A 103 10.90 2.02 -5.19
C ALA A 103 11.05 0.61 -4.57
N VAL A 104 10.23 0.30 -3.57
CA VAL A 104 10.20 -1.04 -2.97
C VAL A 104 9.72 -2.07 -3.98
N ARG A 105 8.62 -1.82 -4.73
CA ARG A 105 8.14 -2.76 -5.73
C ARG A 105 9.18 -3.09 -6.79
N ALA A 106 9.95 -2.10 -7.23
CA ALA A 106 11.03 -2.30 -8.21
C ALA A 106 12.22 -3.11 -7.65
N ALA A 107 12.36 -3.16 -6.33
CA ALA A 107 13.54 -3.74 -5.67
C ALA A 107 13.36 -5.19 -5.19
N VAL A 108 12.11 -5.69 -5.05
CA VAL A 108 11.84 -7.01 -4.45
C VAL A 108 10.97 -7.88 -5.35
N GLY A 109 11.10 -9.21 -5.21
CA GLY A 109 10.29 -10.21 -5.92
C GLY A 109 9.14 -10.77 -5.09
N VAL A 110 8.92 -10.29 -3.86
CA VAL A 110 7.82 -10.70 -2.99
C VAL A 110 6.65 -9.71 -3.10
N PRO A 111 5.42 -10.11 -2.75
CA PRO A 111 4.26 -9.20 -2.76
C PRO A 111 4.48 -7.94 -1.92
N VAL A 112 3.98 -6.81 -2.43
CA VAL A 112 4.06 -5.50 -1.76
C VAL A 112 2.67 -4.99 -1.42
N LEU A 113 2.47 -4.64 -0.14
CA LEU A 113 1.24 -4.08 0.41
C LEU A 113 1.33 -2.56 0.49
N ARG A 114 0.37 -1.84 -0.12
CA ARG A 114 0.12 -0.45 0.21
C ARG A 114 -0.55 -0.34 1.58
N LYS A 115 0.13 0.21 2.56
CA LYS A 115 -0.36 0.47 3.91
C LYS A 115 -0.77 1.93 4.05
N ASP A 116 -2.06 2.18 3.94
CA ASP A 116 -2.66 3.53 3.95
C ASP A 116 -4.11 3.48 4.47
N PHE A 117 -4.77 4.64 4.56
CA PHE A 117 -6.19 4.77 4.87
C PHE A 117 -6.99 4.90 3.56
N ILE A 118 -7.31 3.75 2.96
CA ILE A 118 -8.02 3.66 1.68
C ILE A 118 -9.52 3.82 1.92
N ALA A 119 -10.12 4.85 1.32
CA ALA A 119 -11.54 5.18 1.48
C ALA A 119 -12.22 5.65 0.18
N GLU A 120 -11.54 5.56 -0.98
CA GLU A 120 -12.14 5.83 -2.29
C GLU A 120 -11.48 5.02 -3.41
N PRO A 121 -12.19 4.79 -4.55
CA PRO A 121 -11.69 4.00 -5.67
C PRO A 121 -10.39 4.54 -6.28
N TYR A 122 -10.20 5.86 -6.33
CA TYR A 122 -8.98 6.49 -6.84
C TYR A 122 -7.73 5.96 -6.13
N GLN A 123 -7.78 5.82 -4.81
CA GLN A 123 -6.64 5.32 -4.03
C GLN A 123 -6.33 3.84 -4.33
N VAL A 124 -7.34 3.02 -4.66
CA VAL A 124 -7.13 1.63 -5.08
C VAL A 124 -6.43 1.57 -6.43
N LEU A 125 -6.91 2.34 -7.42
CA LEU A 125 -6.27 2.44 -8.73
C LEU A 125 -4.85 2.99 -8.63
N GLU A 126 -4.63 3.98 -7.77
CA GLU A 126 -3.32 4.57 -7.49
C GLU A 126 -2.36 3.54 -6.87
N ALA A 127 -2.85 2.69 -5.95
CA ALA A 127 -2.06 1.60 -5.38
C ALA A 127 -1.61 0.62 -6.46
N ARG A 128 -2.55 0.21 -7.32
CA ARG A 128 -2.25 -0.70 -8.42
C ARG A 128 -1.29 -0.08 -9.42
N ALA A 129 -1.49 1.18 -9.81
CA ALA A 129 -0.61 1.93 -10.70
C ALA A 129 0.81 2.05 -10.15
N ALA A 130 0.96 2.22 -8.82
CA ALA A 130 2.26 2.20 -8.13
C ALA A 130 2.87 0.80 -7.98
N GLY A 131 2.11 -0.25 -8.33
CA GLY A 131 2.57 -1.64 -8.36
C GLY A 131 2.32 -2.42 -7.06
N ALA A 132 1.41 -1.98 -6.21
CA ALA A 132 0.98 -2.78 -5.07
C ALA A 132 0.31 -4.08 -5.53
N ASP A 133 0.61 -5.18 -4.83
CA ASP A 133 -0.02 -6.48 -5.00
C ASP A 133 -1.15 -6.69 -3.97
N LEU A 134 -1.11 -5.91 -2.89
CA LEU A 134 -2.07 -5.93 -1.77
C LEU A 134 -2.45 -4.50 -1.39
N VAL A 135 -3.69 -4.33 -0.94
CA VAL A 135 -4.21 -3.09 -0.37
C VAL A 135 -4.88 -3.38 0.96
N LEU A 136 -4.68 -2.52 1.96
CA LEU A 136 -5.36 -2.60 3.24
C LEU A 136 -6.70 -1.87 3.19
N LEU A 137 -7.79 -2.55 3.53
CA LEU A 137 -9.07 -1.94 3.85
C LEU A 137 -9.31 -2.03 5.36
N ILE A 138 -9.59 -0.90 6.00
CA ILE A 138 -9.86 -0.82 7.43
C ILE A 138 -11.37 -0.83 7.64
N VAL A 139 -11.91 -1.97 8.07
CA VAL A 139 -13.37 -2.18 8.25
C VAL A 139 -14.00 -1.11 9.14
N ALA A 140 -13.32 -0.71 10.23
CA ALA A 140 -13.83 0.32 11.14
C ALA A 140 -13.85 1.74 10.55
N ALA A 141 -13.28 1.94 9.36
CA ALA A 141 -13.21 3.24 8.67
C ALA A 141 -14.17 3.35 7.48
N LEU A 142 -14.86 2.27 7.12
CA LEU A 142 -15.67 2.17 5.91
C LEU A 142 -17.07 1.67 6.28
N ASP A 143 -18.10 2.20 5.61
CA ASP A 143 -19.40 1.55 5.65
C ASP A 143 -19.40 0.27 4.77
N ASP A 144 -20.39 -0.59 4.97
CA ASP A 144 -20.47 -1.89 4.30
C ASP A 144 -20.56 -1.78 2.77
N VAL A 145 -21.21 -0.74 2.26
CA VAL A 145 -21.40 -0.54 0.81
C VAL A 145 -20.07 -0.17 0.17
N LEU A 146 -19.38 0.80 0.75
CA LEU A 146 -18.07 1.23 0.27
C LEU A 146 -17.01 0.13 0.43
N LEU A 147 -16.99 -0.59 1.56
CA LEU A 147 -16.09 -1.70 1.80
C LEU A 147 -16.21 -2.77 0.70
N ARG A 148 -17.46 -3.18 0.38
CA ARG A 148 -17.74 -4.16 -0.67
C ARG A 148 -17.32 -3.66 -2.05
N SER A 149 -17.61 -2.40 -2.36
CA SER A 149 -17.25 -1.77 -3.63
C SER A 149 -15.73 -1.71 -3.83
N LEU A 150 -14.99 -1.25 -2.82
CA LEU A 150 -13.53 -1.20 -2.88
C LEU A 150 -12.91 -2.61 -2.96
N HIS A 151 -13.45 -3.57 -2.21
CA HIS A 151 -13.00 -4.95 -2.26
C HIS A 151 -13.22 -5.58 -3.65
N ALA A 152 -14.39 -5.35 -4.27
CA ALA A 152 -14.67 -5.81 -5.64
C ALA A 152 -13.66 -5.23 -6.64
N LEU A 153 -13.43 -3.90 -6.59
CA LEU A 153 -12.46 -3.24 -7.45
C LEU A 153 -11.04 -3.79 -7.28
N ILE A 154 -10.61 -4.07 -6.04
CA ILE A 154 -9.30 -4.68 -5.76
C ILE A 154 -9.18 -6.04 -6.44
N LEU A 155 -10.22 -6.88 -6.35
CA LEU A 155 -10.22 -8.20 -6.99
C LEU A 155 -10.25 -8.14 -8.53
N GLU A 156 -10.92 -7.14 -9.11
CA GLU A 156 -10.94 -6.91 -10.57
C GLU A 156 -9.56 -6.51 -11.10
N LEU A 157 -8.78 -5.81 -10.29
CA LEU A 157 -7.42 -5.38 -10.66
C LEU A 157 -6.34 -6.47 -10.46
N GLY A 158 -6.71 -7.64 -9.91
CA GLY A 158 -5.84 -8.80 -9.70
C GLY A 158 -5.09 -8.79 -8.40
#